data_2c2c887fd7d1b24f2d0cc026746124f3
#
_entry.id   2c2c887fd7d1b24f2d0cc026746124f3
#
_cell.length_a   1.000
_cell.length_b   1.000
_cell.length_c   1.000
_cell.angle_alpha   90.00
_cell.angle_beta   90.00
_cell.angle_gamma   90.00
#
_symmetry.space_group_name_H-M   'P 1'
#
loop_
_entity.id
_entity.type
_entity.pdbx_description
1 polymer ?
#
loop_
_entity_poly.entity_id
_entity_poly.type
_entity_poly.pdbx_seq_one_letter_code
_entity_poly.pdbx_strand_id
1 'polypeptide(L)'
;MSKKILIVDDEPNIVISLEFLMKKEGFAIAVASDGEEALAKVASFEPDLILLDVMMPKKSGFEVCEALRADPSKAGLLIVMLTAKGRDTEVAKGLAIGADAYVTKPFSTKDLVVKLKTMLGVA
;
A
#
# COMPACT_ATOMS: atom_id res chain seq x y z
N MET A 1 3.96 -1.47 20.46
CA MET A 1 2.77 -1.84 19.66
C MET A 1 3.17 -2.03 18.22
N SER A 2 2.60 -3.01 17.56
CA SER A 2 2.91 -3.29 16.17
C SER A 2 2.27 -2.25 15.26
N LYS A 3 3.03 -1.82 14.25
CA LYS A 3 2.47 -1.00 13.17
C LYS A 3 1.59 -1.88 12.29
N LYS A 4 0.57 -1.28 11.71
CA LYS A 4 -0.43 -1.98 10.89
C LYS A 4 -0.22 -1.65 9.42
N ILE A 5 -0.15 -2.67 8.58
CA ILE A 5 0.00 -2.51 7.13
C ILE A 5 -1.16 -3.20 6.44
N LEU A 6 -1.85 -2.48 5.57
CA LEU A 6 -2.89 -3.03 4.70
C LEU A 6 -2.26 -3.31 3.33
N ILE A 7 -2.37 -4.56 2.88
CA ILE A 7 -1.85 -4.97 1.57
C ILE A 7 -3.02 -5.06 0.60
N VAL A 8 -2.97 -4.29 -0.48
CA VAL A 8 -4.04 -4.23 -1.48
C VAL A 8 -3.48 -4.61 -2.84
N ASP A 9 -3.80 -5.81 -3.31
CA ASP A 9 -3.35 -6.32 -4.59
C ASP A 9 -4.31 -7.44 -4.99
N ASP A 10 -4.60 -7.57 -6.29
CA ASP A 10 -5.48 -8.61 -6.79
C ASP A 10 -4.73 -9.88 -7.22
N GLU A 11 -3.41 -9.88 -7.13
CA GLU A 11 -2.58 -11.04 -7.45
C GLU A 11 -2.33 -11.88 -6.19
N PRO A 12 -2.92 -13.08 -6.06
CA PRO A 12 -2.78 -13.88 -4.84
C PRO A 12 -1.33 -14.19 -4.45
N ASN A 13 -0.47 -14.44 -5.43
CA ASN A 13 0.94 -14.75 -5.16
C ASN A 13 1.67 -13.58 -4.52
N ILE A 14 1.39 -12.37 -4.98
CA ILE A 14 1.99 -11.15 -4.43
C ILE A 14 1.49 -10.95 -2.99
N VAL A 15 0.18 -11.10 -2.77
CA VAL A 15 -0.44 -10.94 -1.45
C VAL A 15 0.16 -11.91 -0.45
N ILE A 16 0.26 -13.19 -0.82
CA ILE A 16 0.81 -14.23 0.07
C ILE A 16 2.25 -13.92 0.43
N SER A 17 3.06 -13.53 -0.55
CA SER A 17 4.47 -13.19 -0.33
C SER A 17 4.64 -11.99 0.59
N LEU A 18 3.86 -10.93 0.35
CA LEU A 18 3.93 -9.72 1.16
C LEU A 18 3.41 -9.97 2.57
N GLU A 19 2.34 -10.72 2.70
CA GLU A 19 1.78 -11.04 4.01
C GLU A 19 2.78 -11.79 4.87
N PHE A 20 3.40 -12.83 4.30
CA PHE A 20 4.43 -13.61 4.99
C PHE A 20 5.59 -12.70 5.42
N LEU A 21 6.09 -11.91 4.48
CA LEU A 21 7.23 -11.03 4.71
C LEU A 21 6.96 -10.02 5.83
N MET A 22 5.81 -9.36 5.78
CA MET A 22 5.48 -8.31 6.74
C MET A 22 5.19 -8.88 8.13
N LYS A 23 4.54 -10.04 8.21
CA LYS A 23 4.31 -10.72 9.50
C LYS A 23 5.63 -11.12 10.14
N LYS A 24 6.58 -11.59 9.33
CA LYS A 24 7.91 -11.97 9.81
C LYS A 24 8.62 -10.77 10.42
N GLU A 25 8.37 -9.57 9.89
CA GLU A 25 8.98 -8.35 10.41
C GLU A 25 8.23 -7.74 11.60
N GLY A 26 7.18 -8.39 12.06
CA GLY A 26 6.46 -7.97 13.25
C GLY A 26 5.28 -7.03 13.02
N PHE A 27 4.87 -6.82 11.76
CA PHE A 27 3.73 -5.97 11.46
C PHE A 27 2.40 -6.71 11.60
N ALA A 28 1.37 -6.00 12.03
CA ALA A 28 0.00 -6.51 11.97
C ALA A 28 -0.50 -6.26 10.54
N ILE A 29 -1.13 -7.27 9.92
CA ILE A 29 -1.48 -7.25 8.50
C ILE A 29 -2.96 -7.48 8.28
N ALA A 30 -3.54 -6.71 7.35
CA ALA A 30 -4.83 -7.02 6.74
C ALA A 30 -4.62 -6.99 5.22
N VAL A 31 -5.52 -7.61 4.49
CA VAL A 31 -5.42 -7.78 3.03
C VAL A 31 -6.74 -7.39 2.39
N ALA A 32 -6.65 -6.73 1.24
CA ALA A 32 -7.80 -6.43 0.39
C ALA A 32 -7.44 -6.79 -1.05
N SER A 33 -8.40 -7.27 -1.82
CA SER A 33 -8.16 -7.73 -3.20
C SER A 33 -8.70 -6.78 -4.26
N ASP A 34 -9.41 -5.74 -3.88
CA ASP A 34 -9.89 -4.70 -4.80
C ASP A 34 -10.02 -3.36 -4.06
N GLY A 35 -10.31 -2.31 -4.83
CA GLY A 35 -10.35 -0.96 -4.28
C GLY A 35 -11.50 -0.70 -3.32
N GLU A 36 -12.65 -1.35 -3.54
CA GLU A 36 -13.78 -1.19 -2.62
C GLU A 36 -13.48 -1.84 -1.28
N GLU A 37 -12.93 -3.05 -1.31
CA GLU A 37 -12.51 -3.75 -0.10
C GLU A 37 -11.43 -2.97 0.63
N ALA A 38 -10.52 -2.34 -0.13
CA ALA A 38 -9.45 -1.53 0.45
C ALA A 38 -10.02 -0.39 1.30
N LEU A 39 -11.00 0.34 0.78
CA LEU A 39 -11.60 1.44 1.52
C LEU A 39 -12.32 0.96 2.78
N ALA A 40 -13.03 -0.17 2.69
CA ALA A 40 -13.68 -0.77 3.84
C ALA A 40 -12.66 -1.19 4.91
N LYS A 41 -11.55 -1.79 4.49
CA LYS A 41 -10.50 -2.24 5.41
C LYS A 41 -9.78 -1.08 6.05
N VAL A 42 -9.58 0.04 5.33
CA VAL A 42 -8.99 1.23 5.94
C VAL A 42 -9.84 1.70 7.11
N ALA A 43 -11.16 1.71 6.93
CA ALA A 43 -12.08 2.13 7.97
C ALA A 43 -12.08 1.19 9.18
N SER A 44 -12.02 -0.13 8.96
CA SER A 44 -12.12 -1.12 10.04
C SER A 44 -10.79 -1.46 10.70
N PHE A 45 -9.73 -1.53 9.92
CA PHE A 45 -8.40 -1.95 10.40
C PHE A 45 -7.57 -0.76 10.90
N GLU A 46 -7.80 0.42 10.35
CA GLU A 46 -7.06 1.65 10.65
C GLU A 46 -5.55 1.46 10.49
N PRO A 47 -5.08 1.12 9.27
CA PRO A 47 -3.66 0.87 9.06
C PRO A 47 -2.81 2.12 9.21
N ASP A 48 -1.53 1.93 9.52
CA ASP A 48 -0.54 3.01 9.53
C ASP A 48 0.01 3.27 8.13
N LEU A 49 0.00 2.23 7.29
CA LEU A 49 0.51 2.29 5.93
C LEU A 49 -0.30 1.34 5.05
N ILE A 50 -0.54 1.75 3.81
CA ILE A 50 -1.19 0.91 2.81
C ILE A 50 -0.24 0.68 1.64
N LEU A 51 -0.04 -0.61 1.27
CA LEU A 51 0.63 -1.00 0.05
C LEU A 51 -0.45 -1.20 -0.99
N LEU A 52 -0.47 -0.38 -2.02
CA LEU A 52 -1.62 -0.23 -2.89
C LEU A 52 -1.24 -0.45 -4.36
N ASP A 53 -1.71 -1.57 -4.93
CA ASP A 53 -1.52 -1.85 -6.35
C ASP A 53 -2.29 -0.83 -7.19
N VAL A 54 -1.66 -0.34 -8.25
CA VAL A 54 -2.27 0.64 -9.16
C VAL A 54 -3.39 0.01 -9.99
N MET A 55 -3.15 -1.20 -10.50
CA MET A 55 -4.07 -1.86 -11.44
C MET A 55 -4.91 -2.92 -10.74
N MET A 56 -6.14 -2.60 -10.41
CA MET A 56 -7.07 -3.51 -9.74
C MET A 56 -8.47 -3.39 -10.32
N PRO A 57 -9.30 -4.45 -10.19
CA PRO A 57 -10.71 -4.36 -10.58
C PRO A 57 -11.49 -3.41 -9.65
N LYS A 58 -12.65 -3.01 -10.08
CA LYS A 58 -13.62 -2.13 -9.40
C LYS A 58 -13.08 -0.70 -9.24
N LYS A 59 -12.15 -0.47 -8.32
CA LYS A 59 -11.50 0.83 -8.17
C LYS A 59 -10.01 0.64 -8.32
N SER A 60 -9.38 1.47 -9.15
CA SER A 60 -7.93 1.46 -9.32
C SER A 60 -7.25 1.99 -8.06
N GLY A 61 -5.94 1.73 -7.94
CA GLY A 61 -5.16 2.30 -6.85
C GLY A 61 -5.19 3.81 -6.82
N PHE A 62 -5.25 4.46 -7.98
CA PHE A 62 -5.37 5.92 -8.06
C PHE A 62 -6.67 6.40 -7.43
N GLU A 63 -7.78 5.75 -7.71
CA GLU A 63 -9.09 6.11 -7.16
C GLU A 63 -9.10 5.93 -5.64
N VAL A 64 -8.51 4.86 -5.14
CA VAL A 64 -8.41 4.62 -3.69
C VAL A 64 -7.55 5.71 -3.03
N CYS A 65 -6.40 6.03 -3.62
CA CYS A 65 -5.52 7.07 -3.10
C CYS A 65 -6.23 8.42 -3.05
N GLU A 66 -6.94 8.78 -4.12
CA GLU A 66 -7.68 10.02 -4.20
C GLU A 66 -8.74 10.09 -3.10
N ALA A 67 -9.51 9.02 -2.91
CA ALA A 67 -10.55 8.95 -1.88
C ALA A 67 -9.95 9.11 -0.48
N LEU A 68 -8.81 8.46 -0.20
CA LEU A 68 -8.16 8.54 1.09
C LEU A 68 -7.61 9.94 1.36
N ARG A 69 -7.04 10.59 0.34
CA ARG A 69 -6.49 11.94 0.50
C ARG A 69 -7.56 13.01 0.59
N ALA A 70 -8.77 12.72 0.12
CA ALA A 70 -9.90 13.63 0.27
C ALA A 70 -10.48 13.62 1.69
N ASP A 71 -10.12 12.62 2.50
CA ASP A 71 -10.60 12.47 3.87
C ASP A 71 -9.55 13.02 4.85
N PRO A 72 -9.83 14.17 5.53
CA PRO A 72 -8.85 14.75 6.45
C PRO A 72 -8.46 13.81 7.59
N SER A 73 -9.33 12.90 8.00
CA SER A 73 -9.03 11.95 9.08
C SER A 73 -7.98 10.93 8.68
N LYS A 74 -7.67 10.81 7.38
CA LYS A 74 -6.67 9.89 6.84
C LYS A 74 -5.36 10.61 6.44
N ALA A 75 -5.17 11.84 6.86
CA ALA A 75 -3.99 12.62 6.46
C ALA A 75 -2.68 11.98 6.92
N GLY A 76 -2.70 11.24 8.04
CA GLY A 76 -1.51 10.57 8.56
C GLY A 76 -1.25 9.19 7.97
N LEU A 77 -2.15 8.66 7.14
CA LEU A 77 -1.97 7.36 6.53
C LEU A 77 -0.90 7.44 5.43
N LEU A 78 0.09 6.57 5.53
CA LEU A 78 1.14 6.49 4.50
C LEU A 78 0.66 5.62 3.35
N ILE A 79 0.77 6.13 2.12
CA ILE A 79 0.33 5.43 0.92
C ILE A 79 1.54 5.13 0.05
N VAL A 80 1.81 3.84 -0.19
CA VAL A 80 2.88 3.37 -1.06
C VAL A 80 2.24 2.65 -2.24
N MET A 81 2.44 3.16 -3.45
CA MET A 81 1.88 2.57 -4.67
C MET A 81 2.78 1.45 -5.17
N LEU A 82 2.16 0.34 -5.60
CA LEU A 82 2.86 -0.76 -6.26
C LEU A 82 2.61 -0.63 -7.76
N THR A 83 3.65 -0.41 -8.55
CA THR A 83 3.52 -0.18 -10.00
C THR A 83 4.38 -1.18 -10.78
N ALA A 84 4.04 -1.39 -12.06
CA ALA A 84 4.87 -2.19 -12.94
C ALA A 84 6.11 -1.39 -13.36
N LYS A 85 7.22 -2.10 -13.59
CA LYS A 85 8.45 -1.47 -14.07
C LYS A 85 8.21 -0.76 -15.41
N GLY A 86 8.75 0.44 -15.56
CA GLY A 86 8.60 1.21 -16.78
C GLY A 86 7.34 2.06 -16.85
N ARG A 87 6.60 2.16 -15.76
CA ARG A 87 5.36 2.93 -15.71
C ARG A 87 5.56 4.30 -15.06
N ASP A 88 6.50 5.08 -15.60
CA ASP A 88 6.86 6.38 -15.02
C ASP A 88 5.68 7.35 -14.95
N THR A 89 4.78 7.29 -15.94
CA THR A 89 3.59 8.15 -15.94
C THR A 89 2.64 7.79 -14.79
N GLU A 90 2.53 6.51 -14.45
CA GLU A 90 1.72 6.06 -13.31
C GLU A 90 2.33 6.52 -11.99
N VAL A 91 3.65 6.47 -11.88
CA VAL A 91 4.36 6.95 -10.70
C VAL A 91 4.09 8.43 -10.49
N ALA A 92 4.27 9.24 -11.54
CA ALA A 92 4.02 10.67 -11.48
C ALA A 92 2.58 10.99 -11.10
N LYS A 93 1.61 10.27 -11.67
CA LYS A 93 0.19 10.45 -11.38
C LYS A 93 -0.11 10.13 -9.91
N GLY A 94 0.41 9.02 -9.40
CA GLY A 94 0.19 8.62 -8.02
C GLY A 94 0.74 9.64 -7.02
N LEU A 95 1.96 10.10 -7.26
CA LEU A 95 2.58 11.11 -6.39
C LEU A 95 1.81 12.44 -6.44
N ALA A 96 1.33 12.83 -7.62
CA ALA A 96 0.55 14.06 -7.78
C ALA A 96 -0.80 13.98 -7.03
N ILE A 97 -1.40 12.81 -6.95
CA ILE A 97 -2.66 12.60 -6.22
C ILE A 97 -2.43 12.63 -4.72
N GLY A 98 -1.23 12.24 -4.25
CA GLY A 98 -0.91 12.30 -2.84
C GLY A 98 -0.31 11.04 -2.24
N ALA A 99 0.16 10.10 -3.08
CA ALA A 99 0.91 8.95 -2.59
C ALA A 99 2.24 9.44 -1.99
N ASP A 100 2.70 8.78 -0.94
CA ASP A 100 3.94 9.17 -0.26
C ASP A 100 5.17 8.57 -0.94
N ALA A 101 5.00 7.41 -1.59
CA ALA A 101 6.09 6.73 -2.25
C ALA A 101 5.54 5.70 -3.24
N TYR A 102 6.44 5.07 -3.97
CA TYR A 102 6.08 3.99 -4.88
C TYR A 102 7.14 2.90 -4.81
N VAL A 103 6.75 1.68 -5.22
CA VAL A 103 7.65 0.54 -5.35
C VAL A 103 7.32 -0.14 -6.67
N THR A 104 8.33 -0.43 -7.47
CA THR A 104 8.12 -1.09 -8.77
C THR A 104 8.18 -2.60 -8.61
N LYS A 105 7.30 -3.30 -9.34
CA LYS A 105 7.32 -4.77 -9.44
C LYS A 105 8.20 -5.17 -10.62
N PRO A 106 9.02 -6.19 -10.50
CA PRO A 106 9.32 -6.94 -9.28
C PRO A 106 10.19 -6.13 -8.31
N PHE A 107 9.96 -6.33 -7.02
CA PHE A 107 10.69 -5.59 -6.00
C PHE A 107 11.64 -6.52 -5.23
N SER A 108 12.71 -5.93 -4.67
CA SER A 108 13.56 -6.63 -3.72
C SER A 108 12.84 -6.64 -2.37
N THR A 109 12.65 -7.83 -1.78
CA THR A 109 11.98 -7.94 -0.49
C THR A 109 12.75 -7.21 0.60
N LYS A 110 14.08 -7.28 0.56
CA LYS A 110 14.93 -6.60 1.52
C LYS A 110 14.78 -5.08 1.43
N ASP A 111 14.82 -4.55 0.21
CA ASP A 111 14.69 -3.10 -0.02
C ASP A 111 13.30 -2.61 0.38
N LEU A 112 12.27 -3.41 0.10
CA LEU A 112 10.90 -3.07 0.47
C LEU A 112 10.78 -2.95 2.00
N VAL A 113 11.28 -3.94 2.74
CA VAL A 113 11.24 -3.92 4.21
C VAL A 113 11.94 -2.68 4.76
N VAL A 114 13.13 -2.36 4.26
CA VAL A 114 13.89 -1.20 4.70
C VAL A 114 13.09 0.08 4.45
N LYS A 115 12.51 0.21 3.24
CA LYS A 115 11.73 1.37 2.87
C LYS A 115 10.54 1.58 3.80
N LEU A 116 9.77 0.51 4.04
CA LEU A 116 8.58 0.60 4.88
C LEU A 116 8.92 0.91 6.33
N LYS A 117 9.96 0.28 6.87
CA LYS A 117 10.42 0.56 8.23
C LYS A 117 10.87 2.00 8.38
N THR A 118 11.59 2.52 7.39
CA THR A 118 12.04 3.91 7.39
C THR A 118 10.85 4.86 7.38
N MET A 119 9.87 4.60 6.53
CA MET A 119 8.67 5.44 6.43
C MET A 119 7.84 5.42 7.72
N LEU A 120 7.77 4.26 8.37
CA LEU A 120 7.01 4.08 9.61
C LEU A 120 7.77 4.54 10.84
N GLY A 121 9.05 4.89 10.69
CA GLY A 121 9.88 5.34 11.81
C GLY A 121 10.24 4.22 12.77
N VAL A 122 10.34 2.98 12.28
CA VAL A 122 10.74 1.82 13.11
C VAL A 122 12.05 1.24 12.61
N ALA A 123 12.75 0.57 13.50
CA ALA A 123 14.06 -0.01 13.18
C ALA A 123 13.94 -1.42 12.61
#